data_aa43add45d84981cd099f6cbce2a8a5d
#
_entry.id   aa43add45d84981cd099f6cbce2a8a5d
#
_cell.length_a   1.000
_cell.length_b   1.000
_cell.length_c   1.000
_cell.angle_alpha   90.00
_cell.angle_beta   90.00
_cell.angle_gamma   90.00
#
_symmetry.space_group_name_H-M   'P 1'
#
loop_
_entity.id
_entity.type
_entity.pdbx_description
1 polymer ?
#
loop_
_entity_poly.entity_id
_entity_poly.type
_entity_poly.pdbx_seq_one_letter_code
_entity_poly.pdbx_strand_id
1 'polypeptide(L)'
;MAKKDDDRSTPPPLPEPLAVAVADSHTHLDMQSGTPEEGLARAASVGVTTVVQVGCDVPGSRWAAELAARFEQVHAAVALHPNEAPRIFLGDPDGWSGQKRPGGGAAALDAALAEIDALAALPHVRAVGETGLDYFRTGPEGVEIQKESFRRHIEMAKRHGKALVIHDRDAHEDVIALLLEEGAPERTVFHCYSGDAEMAKTCAAHGWYLSFAGPVTFKANQPLRDALTATPLDRVLVETDAPFLTPHPYRGRPNAPYLIPVTVRSMAATLGLHEDELSAAIAENTARAFDY
;
A
#
# COMPACT_ATOMS: atom_id res chain seq x y z
N MET A 1 -34.86 -3.85 21.65
CA MET A 1 -33.43 -3.57 21.35
C MET A 1 -33.02 -4.49 20.21
N ALA A 2 -33.07 -3.99 18.98
CA ALA A 2 -32.77 -4.77 17.77
C ALA A 2 -31.26 -4.83 17.53
N LYS A 3 -30.80 -5.98 17.09
CA LYS A 3 -29.43 -6.41 16.81
C LYS A 3 -28.59 -5.38 16.07
N LYS A 4 -27.53 -4.88 16.73
CA LYS A 4 -26.47 -4.06 16.14
C LYS A 4 -25.32 -4.90 15.53
N ASP A 5 -25.46 -6.23 15.48
CA ASP A 5 -24.38 -7.13 15.07
C ASP A 5 -24.35 -7.49 13.56
N ASP A 6 -25.39 -7.12 12.81
CA ASP A 6 -25.55 -7.50 11.41
C ASP A 6 -24.89 -6.52 10.41
N ASP A 7 -24.42 -5.37 10.87
CA ASP A 7 -23.88 -4.30 9.99
C ASP A 7 -22.38 -4.47 9.67
N ARG A 8 -21.62 -5.14 10.54
CA ARG A 8 -20.16 -5.26 10.37
C ARG A 8 -19.70 -6.20 9.25
N SER A 9 -20.48 -7.19 8.91
CA SER A 9 -20.21 -8.13 7.81
C SER A 9 -20.76 -7.66 6.46
N THR A 10 -21.64 -6.66 6.48
CA THR A 10 -22.28 -6.15 5.26
C THR A 10 -21.37 -5.14 4.57
N PRO A 11 -21.03 -5.31 3.28
CA PRO A 11 -20.27 -4.32 2.53
C PRO A 11 -20.95 -2.94 2.56
N PRO A 12 -20.20 -1.83 2.66
CA PRO A 12 -20.76 -0.49 2.53
C PRO A 12 -21.48 -0.29 1.19
N PRO A 13 -22.48 0.61 1.12
CA PRO A 13 -23.11 0.96 -0.16
C PRO A 13 -22.10 1.63 -1.09
N LEU A 14 -22.36 1.53 -2.40
CA LEU A 14 -21.60 2.30 -3.39
C LEU A 14 -21.75 3.80 -3.11
N PRO A 15 -20.64 4.54 -3.01
CA PRO A 15 -20.70 5.99 -2.93
C PRO A 15 -21.08 6.60 -4.29
N GLU A 16 -21.47 7.87 -4.30
CA GLU A 16 -21.62 8.62 -5.54
C GLU A 16 -20.28 8.59 -6.32
N PRO A 17 -20.33 8.36 -7.64
CA PRO A 17 -19.13 8.31 -8.46
C PRO A 17 -18.33 9.63 -8.43
N LEU A 18 -17.00 9.54 -8.57
CA LEU A 18 -16.15 10.68 -8.88
C LEU A 18 -16.33 11.07 -10.37
N ALA A 19 -16.40 12.37 -10.67
CA ALA A 19 -16.47 12.85 -12.04
C ALA A 19 -15.13 12.72 -12.78
N VAL A 20 -14.01 12.83 -12.02
CA VAL A 20 -12.65 12.60 -12.52
C VAL A 20 -12.15 11.27 -11.95
N ALA A 21 -11.77 10.36 -12.84
CA ALA A 21 -11.31 9.04 -12.46
C ALA A 21 -9.98 9.09 -11.68
N VAL A 22 -9.83 8.18 -10.72
CA VAL A 22 -8.61 8.02 -9.90
C VAL A 22 -8.15 6.57 -9.88
N ALA A 23 -6.95 6.35 -9.36
CA ALA A 23 -6.45 5.03 -9.03
C ALA A 23 -6.52 4.77 -7.52
N ASP A 24 -6.69 3.49 -7.15
CA ASP A 24 -6.37 2.96 -5.83
C ASP A 24 -4.90 2.54 -5.83
N SER A 25 -4.03 3.29 -5.17
CA SER A 25 -2.58 3.04 -5.23
C SER A 25 -2.10 1.86 -4.40
N HIS A 26 -2.99 1.22 -3.60
CA HIS A 26 -2.63 0.05 -2.80
C HIS A 26 -3.88 -0.72 -2.35
N THR A 27 -4.01 -1.96 -2.83
CA THR A 27 -5.11 -2.86 -2.45
C THR A 27 -4.70 -4.33 -2.53
N HIS A 28 -5.42 -5.20 -1.80
CA HIS A 28 -5.22 -6.65 -1.80
C HIS A 28 -6.50 -7.35 -2.27
N LEU A 29 -6.70 -7.45 -3.58
CA LEU A 29 -7.88 -8.08 -4.18
C LEU A 29 -7.96 -9.59 -3.87
N ASP A 30 -6.80 -10.24 -3.66
CA ASP A 30 -6.68 -11.64 -3.26
C ASP A 30 -7.24 -11.93 -1.85
N MET A 31 -7.30 -10.91 -1.01
CA MET A 31 -7.83 -10.99 0.36
C MET A 31 -9.30 -10.58 0.46
N GLN A 32 -9.91 -10.11 -0.63
CA GLN A 32 -11.30 -9.65 -0.65
C GLN A 32 -12.26 -10.77 -1.04
N SER A 33 -13.53 -10.62 -0.68
CA SER A 33 -14.59 -11.57 -1.09
C SER A 33 -15.06 -11.29 -2.52
N GLY A 34 -15.47 -12.33 -3.23
CA GLY A 34 -15.91 -12.25 -4.62
C GLY A 34 -14.76 -12.49 -5.61
N THR A 35 -15.01 -12.22 -6.88
CA THR A 35 -13.96 -12.33 -7.91
C THR A 35 -13.28 -10.98 -8.14
N PRO A 36 -12.01 -10.97 -8.60
CA PRO A 36 -11.35 -9.72 -8.99
C PRO A 36 -12.15 -8.92 -10.02
N GLU A 37 -12.77 -9.60 -10.98
CA GLU A 37 -13.61 -8.99 -12.02
C GLU A 37 -14.77 -8.20 -11.43
N GLU A 38 -15.47 -8.77 -10.44
CA GLU A 38 -16.57 -8.10 -9.73
C GLU A 38 -16.07 -6.90 -8.94
N GLY A 39 -14.94 -7.05 -8.23
CA GLY A 39 -14.29 -5.97 -7.49
C GLY A 39 -13.90 -4.79 -8.38
N LEU A 40 -13.23 -5.08 -9.49
CA LEU A 40 -12.80 -4.09 -10.49
C LEU A 40 -14.01 -3.39 -11.16
N ALA A 41 -15.06 -4.14 -11.50
CA ALA A 41 -16.28 -3.55 -12.08
C ALA A 41 -16.98 -2.60 -11.10
N ARG A 42 -17.04 -2.98 -9.81
CA ARG A 42 -17.59 -2.09 -8.77
C ARG A 42 -16.75 -0.84 -8.57
N ALA A 43 -15.42 -0.97 -8.56
CA ALA A 43 -14.50 0.15 -8.47
C ALA A 43 -14.67 1.12 -9.65
N ALA A 44 -14.70 0.59 -10.88
CA ALA A 44 -14.89 1.37 -12.08
C ALA A 44 -16.24 2.13 -12.09
N SER A 45 -17.31 1.53 -11.55
CA SER A 45 -18.64 2.16 -11.48
C SER A 45 -18.70 3.43 -10.64
N VAL A 46 -17.69 3.67 -9.79
CA VAL A 46 -17.58 4.87 -8.93
C VAL A 46 -16.39 5.76 -9.30
N GLY A 47 -15.76 5.55 -10.45
CA GLY A 47 -14.65 6.36 -10.92
C GLY A 47 -13.27 5.89 -10.47
N VAL A 48 -13.12 4.67 -9.94
CA VAL A 48 -11.81 4.05 -9.64
C VAL A 48 -11.47 3.10 -10.78
N THR A 49 -10.70 3.59 -11.75
CA THR A 49 -10.46 2.89 -13.03
C THR A 49 -9.15 2.14 -13.08
N THR A 50 -8.29 2.34 -12.10
CA THR A 50 -6.98 1.68 -12.00
C THR A 50 -6.75 1.26 -10.56
N VAL A 51 -6.11 0.11 -10.35
CA VAL A 51 -5.69 -0.37 -9.03
C VAL A 51 -4.26 -0.89 -9.05
N VAL A 52 -3.53 -0.69 -7.96
CA VAL A 52 -2.25 -1.34 -7.72
C VAL A 52 -2.50 -2.51 -6.77
N GLN A 53 -2.43 -3.72 -7.32
CA GLN A 53 -2.52 -4.96 -6.56
C GLN A 53 -1.17 -5.29 -5.93
N VAL A 54 -1.17 -5.52 -4.62
CA VAL A 54 0.07 -5.68 -3.85
C VAL A 54 0.21 -7.10 -3.32
N GLY A 55 1.36 -7.72 -3.63
CA GLY A 55 1.76 -9.01 -3.07
C GLY A 55 2.69 -8.81 -1.87
N CYS A 56 2.40 -9.53 -0.77
CA CYS A 56 3.15 -9.43 0.48
C CYS A 56 4.13 -10.59 0.72
N ASP A 57 4.03 -11.65 -0.07
CA ASP A 57 4.88 -12.82 -0.05
C ASP A 57 5.07 -13.36 -1.48
N VAL A 58 5.84 -14.43 -1.66
CA VAL A 58 6.09 -14.99 -2.99
C VAL A 58 4.81 -15.46 -3.68
N PRO A 59 3.90 -16.23 -3.04
CA PRO A 59 2.63 -16.62 -3.65
C PRO A 59 1.75 -15.42 -4.02
N GLY A 60 1.58 -14.45 -3.13
CA GLY A 60 0.79 -13.25 -3.37
C GLY A 60 1.39 -12.37 -4.48
N SER A 61 2.73 -12.26 -4.54
CA SER A 61 3.42 -11.53 -5.60
C SER A 61 3.26 -12.19 -6.98
N ARG A 62 3.30 -13.52 -7.06
CA ARG A 62 2.98 -14.24 -8.30
C ARG A 62 1.54 -13.97 -8.75
N TRP A 63 0.60 -14.10 -7.81
CA TRP A 63 -0.81 -13.84 -8.09
C TRP A 63 -1.06 -12.40 -8.55
N ALA A 64 -0.42 -11.41 -7.92
CA ALA A 64 -0.50 -10.01 -8.32
C ALA A 64 0.02 -9.80 -9.75
N ALA A 65 1.16 -10.38 -10.08
CA ALA A 65 1.74 -10.32 -11.43
C ALA A 65 0.83 -11.01 -12.47
N GLU A 66 0.28 -12.18 -12.15
CA GLU A 66 -0.66 -12.91 -13.03
C GLU A 66 -1.95 -12.11 -13.26
N LEU A 67 -2.48 -11.46 -12.21
CA LEU A 67 -3.67 -10.62 -12.33
C LEU A 67 -3.41 -9.41 -13.23
N ALA A 68 -2.29 -8.71 -13.03
CA ALA A 68 -1.91 -7.57 -13.85
C ALA A 68 -1.65 -7.92 -15.32
N ALA A 69 -1.24 -9.16 -15.60
CA ALA A 69 -1.13 -9.65 -16.98
C ALA A 69 -2.48 -9.87 -17.68
N ARG A 70 -3.57 -10.05 -16.89
CA ARG A 70 -4.92 -10.33 -17.40
C ARG A 70 -5.78 -9.09 -17.54
N PHE A 71 -5.55 -8.07 -16.70
CA PHE A 71 -6.40 -6.88 -16.63
C PHE A 71 -5.56 -5.61 -16.81
N GLU A 72 -5.82 -4.87 -17.87
CA GLU A 72 -5.10 -3.64 -18.21
C GLU A 72 -5.20 -2.57 -17.11
N GLN A 73 -6.32 -2.54 -16.37
CA GLN A 73 -6.53 -1.62 -15.25
C GLN A 73 -5.82 -2.04 -13.94
N VAL A 74 -5.11 -3.17 -13.93
CA VAL A 74 -4.38 -3.66 -12.75
C VAL A 74 -2.89 -3.54 -12.99
N HIS A 75 -2.19 -2.87 -12.09
CA HIS A 75 -0.75 -2.88 -11.99
C HIS A 75 -0.33 -3.69 -10.77
N ALA A 76 0.79 -4.40 -10.85
CA ALA A 76 1.29 -5.20 -9.74
C ALA A 76 2.43 -4.52 -9.00
N ALA A 77 2.43 -4.66 -7.67
CA ALA A 77 3.57 -4.49 -6.79
C ALA A 77 3.96 -5.84 -6.20
N VAL A 78 5.25 -6.16 -6.15
CA VAL A 78 5.75 -7.47 -5.71
C VAL A 78 6.89 -7.30 -4.71
N ALA A 79 6.81 -8.00 -3.58
CA ALA A 79 7.85 -7.97 -2.53
C ALA A 79 7.67 -9.07 -1.49
N LEU A 80 8.60 -9.12 -0.55
CA LEU A 80 8.40 -9.69 0.78
C LEU A 80 8.06 -8.55 1.74
N HIS A 81 6.85 -8.60 2.31
CA HIS A 81 6.45 -7.70 3.40
C HIS A 81 7.47 -7.77 4.55
N PRO A 82 7.74 -6.68 5.28
CA PRO A 82 8.73 -6.70 6.38
C PRO A 82 8.52 -7.83 7.40
N ASN A 83 7.28 -8.25 7.63
CA ASN A 83 7.01 -9.37 8.53
C ASN A 83 7.25 -10.76 7.89
N GLU A 84 7.29 -10.87 6.58
CA GLU A 84 7.51 -12.16 5.90
C GLU A 84 8.99 -12.54 5.86
N ALA A 85 9.90 -11.60 5.70
CA ALA A 85 11.34 -11.88 5.67
C ALA A 85 11.84 -12.57 6.98
N PRO A 86 11.52 -12.09 8.20
CA PRO A 86 11.84 -12.81 9.44
C PRO A 86 11.18 -14.19 9.54
N ARG A 87 9.96 -14.36 9.04
CA ARG A 87 9.29 -15.68 9.05
C ARG A 87 9.97 -16.70 8.16
N ILE A 88 10.45 -16.28 7.00
CA ILE A 88 11.22 -17.13 6.10
C ILE A 88 12.55 -17.52 6.78
N PHE A 89 13.22 -16.56 7.39
CA PHE A 89 14.54 -16.74 7.99
C PHE A 89 14.49 -17.52 9.32
N LEU A 90 13.68 -17.05 10.28
CA LEU A 90 13.60 -17.58 11.64
C LEU A 90 12.55 -18.68 11.81
N GLY A 91 11.54 -18.70 10.96
CA GLY A 91 10.35 -19.52 11.09
C GLY A 91 9.19 -18.78 11.74
N ASP A 92 8.06 -19.47 11.80
CA ASP A 92 6.83 -19.00 12.43
C ASP A 92 6.34 -20.06 13.42
N PRO A 93 6.99 -20.20 14.59
CA PRO A 93 6.69 -21.27 15.56
C PRO A 93 5.29 -21.13 16.17
N ASP A 94 4.77 -19.92 16.26
CA ASP A 94 3.45 -19.62 16.79
C ASP A 94 2.34 -19.74 15.74
N GLY A 95 2.73 -19.83 14.44
CA GLY A 95 1.80 -19.90 13.32
C GLY A 95 0.98 -18.64 13.15
N TRP A 96 1.55 -17.47 13.44
CA TRP A 96 0.87 -16.18 13.30
C TRP A 96 0.38 -15.91 11.86
N SER A 97 1.08 -16.44 10.85
CA SER A 97 0.64 -16.44 9.45
C SER A 97 -0.48 -17.46 9.13
N GLY A 98 -1.01 -18.14 10.16
CA GLY A 98 -1.96 -19.25 10.02
C GLY A 98 -1.33 -20.62 9.88
N GLN A 99 0.00 -20.71 9.74
CA GLN A 99 0.73 -21.98 9.63
C GLN A 99 2.07 -21.91 10.37
N LYS A 100 2.32 -22.91 11.24
CA LYS A 100 3.64 -23.05 11.86
C LYS A 100 4.64 -23.48 10.79
N ARG A 101 5.76 -22.75 10.72
CA ARG A 101 6.84 -23.03 9.74
C ARG A 101 8.19 -23.06 10.46
N PRO A 102 9.08 -24.00 10.13
CA PRO A 102 10.47 -23.94 10.53
C PRO A 102 11.17 -22.81 9.76
N GLY A 103 12.20 -22.21 10.35
CA GLY A 103 13.06 -21.24 9.68
C GLY A 103 13.94 -21.92 8.63
N GLY A 104 14.14 -21.26 7.50
CA GLY A 104 15.01 -21.70 6.42
C GLY A 104 16.35 -20.97 6.36
N GLY A 105 16.58 -20.01 7.25
CA GLY A 105 17.80 -19.21 7.32
C GLY A 105 18.03 -18.34 6.07
N ALA A 106 19.27 -17.92 5.89
CA ALA A 106 19.66 -17.04 4.79
C ALA A 106 19.36 -17.64 3.41
N ALA A 107 19.59 -18.95 3.22
CA ALA A 107 19.37 -19.59 1.92
C ALA A 107 17.89 -19.54 1.47
N ALA A 108 16.93 -19.70 2.39
CA ALA A 108 15.53 -19.60 2.07
C ALA A 108 15.11 -18.15 1.76
N LEU A 109 15.66 -17.18 2.51
CA LEU A 109 15.40 -15.77 2.25
C LEU A 109 15.99 -15.35 0.89
N ASP A 110 17.22 -15.78 0.56
CA ASP A 110 17.84 -15.51 -0.73
C ASP A 110 17.04 -16.10 -1.90
N ALA A 111 16.54 -17.32 -1.74
CA ALA A 111 15.70 -17.95 -2.76
C ALA A 111 14.38 -17.19 -2.97
N ALA A 112 13.73 -16.76 -1.89
CA ALA A 112 12.50 -15.97 -1.96
C ALA A 112 12.73 -14.59 -2.60
N LEU A 113 13.81 -13.89 -2.24
CA LEU A 113 14.18 -12.59 -2.84
C LEU A 113 14.54 -12.72 -4.31
N ALA A 114 15.22 -13.81 -4.72
CA ALA A 114 15.51 -14.06 -6.13
C ALA A 114 14.24 -14.25 -6.97
N GLU A 115 13.22 -14.84 -6.39
CA GLU A 115 11.93 -15.01 -7.05
C GLU A 115 11.16 -13.69 -7.18
N ILE A 116 11.15 -12.86 -6.12
CA ILE A 116 10.61 -11.51 -6.19
C ILE A 116 11.34 -10.68 -7.25
N ASP A 117 12.67 -10.79 -7.34
CA ASP A 117 13.47 -10.10 -8.36
C ASP A 117 13.09 -10.49 -9.79
N ALA A 118 12.84 -11.78 -10.02
CA ALA A 118 12.37 -12.27 -11.32
C ALA A 118 10.98 -11.73 -11.67
N LEU A 119 10.07 -11.62 -10.68
CA LEU A 119 8.74 -11.03 -10.87
C LEU A 119 8.83 -9.52 -11.13
N ALA A 120 9.72 -8.80 -10.44
CA ALA A 120 9.92 -7.36 -10.62
C ALA A 120 10.39 -6.99 -12.03
N ALA A 121 11.02 -7.90 -12.74
CA ALA A 121 11.44 -7.71 -14.14
C ALA A 121 10.27 -7.70 -15.14
N LEU A 122 9.09 -8.20 -14.77
CA LEU A 122 7.94 -8.28 -15.66
C LEU A 122 7.39 -6.90 -16.03
N PRO A 123 6.91 -6.67 -17.27
CA PRO A 123 6.51 -5.35 -17.74
C PRO A 123 5.25 -4.80 -17.05
N HIS A 124 4.34 -5.66 -16.62
CA HIS A 124 3.10 -5.30 -15.91
C HIS A 124 3.29 -5.16 -14.40
N VAL A 125 4.46 -5.51 -13.87
CA VAL A 125 4.87 -5.18 -12.51
C VAL A 125 5.43 -3.76 -12.52
N ARG A 126 4.79 -2.85 -11.77
CA ARG A 126 5.14 -1.43 -11.74
C ARG A 126 5.89 -1.00 -10.49
N ALA A 127 5.86 -1.83 -9.44
CA ALA A 127 6.52 -1.51 -8.19
C ALA A 127 7.19 -2.74 -7.54
N VAL A 128 8.23 -2.46 -6.78
CA VAL A 128 8.76 -3.34 -5.75
C VAL A 128 8.15 -2.89 -4.42
N GLY A 129 7.32 -3.74 -3.84
CA GLY A 129 6.53 -3.44 -2.63
C GLY A 129 5.38 -4.45 -2.47
N GLU A 130 4.89 -4.56 -1.30
CA GLU A 130 5.08 -3.81 -0.05
C GLU A 130 6.29 -4.32 0.71
N THR A 131 7.25 -3.44 1.00
CA THR A 131 8.48 -3.73 1.73
C THR A 131 8.79 -2.59 2.69
N GLY A 132 9.75 -2.73 3.57
CA GLY A 132 10.09 -1.71 4.56
C GLY A 132 10.31 -2.27 5.94
N LEU A 133 9.81 -1.59 6.98
CA LEU A 133 10.00 -1.98 8.39
C LEU A 133 8.67 -1.97 9.17
N ASP A 134 8.51 -2.98 10.04
CA ASP A 134 7.37 -3.09 10.96
C ASP A 134 7.88 -3.50 12.35
N TYR A 135 8.09 -2.52 13.23
CA TYR A 135 8.55 -2.77 14.60
C TYR A 135 7.41 -3.07 15.58
N PHE A 136 6.17 -2.93 15.14
CA PHE A 136 5.02 -3.32 15.94
C PHE A 136 4.83 -4.85 16.01
N ARG A 137 5.15 -5.57 14.93
CA ARG A 137 4.89 -7.01 14.82
C ARG A 137 6.14 -7.87 14.89
N THR A 138 7.31 -7.28 14.70
CA THR A 138 8.57 -8.01 14.70
C THR A 138 9.31 -7.78 16.04
N GLY A 139 9.73 -8.87 16.69
CA GLY A 139 10.61 -8.80 17.83
C GLY A 139 12.04 -8.39 17.45
N PRO A 140 12.91 -8.06 18.45
CA PRO A 140 14.26 -7.58 18.19
C PRO A 140 15.09 -8.49 17.27
N GLU A 141 14.87 -9.80 17.33
CA GLU A 141 15.54 -10.82 16.52
C GLU A 141 15.24 -10.71 15.02
N GLY A 142 14.11 -10.11 14.65
CA GLY A 142 13.70 -9.95 13.26
C GLY A 142 14.08 -8.60 12.63
N VAL A 143 14.47 -7.61 13.44
CA VAL A 143 14.73 -6.24 12.97
C VAL A 143 15.83 -6.19 11.92
N GLU A 144 16.98 -6.83 12.16
CA GLU A 144 18.09 -6.81 11.19
C GLU A 144 17.76 -7.59 9.92
N ILE A 145 16.90 -8.61 10.00
CA ILE A 145 16.44 -9.35 8.83
C ILE A 145 15.49 -8.47 8.01
N GLN A 146 14.61 -7.70 8.64
CA GLN A 146 13.78 -6.71 7.93
C GLN A 146 14.65 -5.66 7.23
N LYS A 147 15.64 -5.09 7.91
CA LYS A 147 16.55 -4.08 7.34
C LYS A 147 17.31 -4.64 6.14
N GLU A 148 17.86 -5.85 6.25
CA GLU A 148 18.55 -6.50 5.12
C GLU A 148 17.59 -6.75 3.95
N SER A 149 16.40 -7.28 4.22
CA SER A 149 15.38 -7.46 3.18
C SER A 149 15.00 -6.14 2.52
N PHE A 150 14.83 -5.07 3.30
CA PHE A 150 14.48 -3.74 2.77
C PHE A 150 15.60 -3.17 1.88
N ARG A 151 16.89 -3.28 2.27
CA ARG A 151 18.02 -2.90 1.42
C ARG A 151 17.99 -3.62 0.06
N ARG A 152 17.72 -4.93 0.10
CA ARG A 152 17.63 -5.75 -1.12
C ARG A 152 16.50 -5.30 -2.04
N HIS A 153 15.35 -4.91 -1.49
CA HIS A 153 14.22 -4.37 -2.26
C HIS A 153 14.50 -2.97 -2.82
N ILE A 154 15.17 -2.09 -2.07
CA ILE A 154 15.63 -0.79 -2.58
C ILE A 154 16.52 -0.99 -3.80
N GLU A 155 17.52 -1.88 -3.71
CA GLU A 155 18.42 -2.18 -4.82
C GLU A 155 17.69 -2.79 -6.02
N MET A 156 16.72 -3.68 -5.75
CA MET A 156 15.87 -4.29 -6.78
C MET A 156 15.02 -3.24 -7.51
N ALA A 157 14.39 -2.32 -6.78
CA ALA A 157 13.61 -1.24 -7.38
C ALA A 157 14.47 -0.34 -8.29
N LYS A 158 15.68 0.03 -7.84
CA LYS A 158 16.66 0.81 -8.64
C LYS A 158 17.06 0.06 -9.90
N ARG A 159 17.44 -1.21 -9.77
CA ARG A 159 17.91 -2.04 -10.90
C ARG A 159 16.86 -2.21 -11.99
N HIS A 160 15.60 -2.39 -11.62
CA HIS A 160 14.50 -2.55 -12.56
C HIS A 160 13.82 -1.23 -12.96
N GLY A 161 14.23 -0.09 -12.39
CA GLY A 161 13.60 1.19 -12.63
C GLY A 161 12.13 1.22 -12.21
N LYS A 162 11.77 0.51 -11.13
CA LYS A 162 10.40 0.42 -10.61
C LYS A 162 10.19 1.37 -9.44
N ALA A 163 8.92 1.67 -9.16
CA ALA A 163 8.57 2.34 -7.91
C ALA A 163 8.94 1.47 -6.71
N LEU A 164 9.24 2.09 -5.56
CA LEU A 164 9.37 1.42 -4.28
C LEU A 164 8.17 1.76 -3.42
N VAL A 165 7.38 0.76 -3.00
CA VAL A 165 6.22 0.95 -2.11
C VAL A 165 6.58 0.49 -0.71
N ILE A 166 6.54 1.44 0.23
CA ILE A 166 7.10 1.28 1.58
C ILE A 166 5.98 1.11 2.61
N HIS A 167 6.09 0.03 3.36
CA HIS A 167 5.44 -0.18 4.65
C HIS A 167 6.31 0.38 5.77
N ASP A 168 5.73 1.26 6.58
CA ASP A 168 6.42 1.89 7.70
C ASP A 168 5.51 1.89 8.94
N ARG A 169 5.85 1.06 9.91
CA ARG A 169 5.09 0.97 11.16
C ARG A 169 6.01 0.98 12.37
N ASP A 170 5.90 2.06 13.16
CA ASP A 170 6.74 2.31 14.35
C ASP A 170 8.25 2.30 14.05
N ALA A 171 8.67 2.64 12.79
CA ALA A 171 10.03 2.52 12.29
C ALA A 171 10.49 3.73 11.45
N HIS A 172 9.81 4.87 11.53
CA HIS A 172 9.97 6.04 10.66
C HIS A 172 11.42 6.48 10.48
N GLU A 173 12.16 6.62 11.58
CA GLU A 173 13.55 7.10 11.55
C GLU A 173 14.46 6.13 10.78
N ASP A 174 14.33 4.83 11.04
CA ASP A 174 15.14 3.80 10.40
C ASP A 174 14.77 3.61 8.92
N VAL A 175 13.50 3.74 8.54
CA VAL A 175 13.06 3.71 7.14
C VAL A 175 13.71 4.87 6.37
N ILE A 176 13.61 6.10 6.88
CA ILE A 176 14.22 7.28 6.25
C ILE A 176 15.74 7.13 6.18
N ALA A 177 16.38 6.69 7.28
CA ALA A 177 17.83 6.51 7.32
C ALA A 177 18.31 5.52 6.26
N LEU A 178 17.64 4.37 6.11
CA LEU A 178 17.99 3.37 5.09
C LEU A 178 17.78 3.89 3.67
N LEU A 179 16.71 4.63 3.42
CA LEU A 179 16.48 5.25 2.11
C LEU A 179 17.57 6.24 1.73
N LEU A 180 18.08 7.00 2.70
CA LEU A 180 19.16 7.95 2.48
C LEU A 180 20.52 7.25 2.34
N GLU A 181 20.78 6.21 3.14
CA GLU A 181 22.00 5.42 3.10
C GLU A 181 22.15 4.68 1.76
N GLU A 182 21.09 3.98 1.33
CA GLU A 182 21.11 3.18 0.11
C GLU A 182 20.87 4.01 -1.17
N GLY A 183 20.37 5.24 -1.04
CA GLY A 183 19.89 6.04 -2.16
C GLY A 183 18.52 5.56 -2.63
N ALA A 184 17.47 6.26 -2.23
CA ALA A 184 16.09 5.95 -2.58
C ALA A 184 15.89 5.90 -4.10
N PRO A 185 15.05 4.98 -4.64
CA PRO A 185 14.61 5.03 -6.02
C PRO A 185 13.93 6.35 -6.36
N GLU A 186 13.99 6.75 -7.63
CA GLU A 186 13.37 7.99 -8.12
C GLU A 186 11.87 8.07 -7.76
N ARG A 187 11.18 6.94 -7.82
CA ARG A 187 9.76 6.81 -7.47
C ARG A 187 9.62 6.02 -6.18
N THR A 188 9.51 6.73 -5.08
CA THR A 188 9.34 6.17 -3.73
C THR A 188 7.99 6.58 -3.18
N VAL A 189 7.20 5.60 -2.72
CA VAL A 189 5.85 5.77 -2.20
C VAL A 189 5.77 5.23 -0.77
N PHE A 190 5.45 6.08 0.18
CA PHE A 190 5.02 5.63 1.51
C PHE A 190 3.54 5.28 1.44
N HIS A 191 3.22 4.00 1.45
CA HIS A 191 1.83 3.55 1.51
C HIS A 191 1.27 3.73 2.91
N CYS A 192 -0.06 3.84 3.01
CA CYS A 192 -0.76 3.97 4.29
C CYS A 192 -0.05 4.92 5.26
N TYR A 193 0.32 6.12 4.75
CA TYR A 193 1.16 7.07 5.48
C TYR A 193 0.68 7.25 6.92
N SER A 194 1.59 7.08 7.87
CA SER A 194 1.29 7.09 9.31
C SER A 194 2.15 8.07 10.13
N GLY A 195 3.06 8.78 9.46
CA GLY A 195 3.90 9.82 10.06
C GLY A 195 3.15 11.12 10.34
N ASP A 196 3.85 12.05 10.98
CA ASP A 196 3.35 13.40 11.25
C ASP A 196 3.67 14.40 10.11
N ALA A 197 3.34 15.67 10.33
CA ALA A 197 3.56 16.73 9.35
C ALA A 197 5.04 17.03 9.11
N GLU A 198 5.93 16.83 10.08
CA GLU A 198 7.37 17.07 9.92
C GLU A 198 8.00 15.97 9.08
N MET A 199 7.61 14.72 9.31
CA MET A 199 8.02 13.62 8.45
C MET A 199 7.49 13.81 7.03
N ALA A 200 6.25 14.29 6.85
CA ALA A 200 5.68 14.57 5.53
C ALA A 200 6.50 15.61 4.76
N LYS A 201 6.94 16.69 5.42
CA LYS A 201 7.84 17.70 4.82
C LYS A 201 9.18 17.09 4.43
N THR A 202 9.74 16.21 5.26
CA THR A 202 10.98 15.49 4.96
C THR A 202 10.83 14.63 3.72
N CYS A 203 9.77 13.82 3.64
CA CYS A 203 9.47 13.00 2.47
C CYS A 203 9.29 13.83 1.20
N ALA A 204 8.54 14.94 1.31
CA ALA A 204 8.32 15.86 0.20
C ALA A 204 9.61 16.53 -0.30
N ALA A 205 10.54 16.89 0.59
CA ALA A 205 11.84 17.46 0.23
C ALA A 205 12.69 16.49 -0.60
N HIS A 206 12.47 15.17 -0.45
CA HIS A 206 13.11 14.13 -1.25
C HIS A 206 12.28 13.72 -2.49
N GLY A 207 11.13 14.37 -2.74
CA GLY A 207 10.27 14.07 -3.87
C GLY A 207 9.45 12.78 -3.73
N TRP A 208 9.37 12.20 -2.53
CA TRP A 208 8.63 10.97 -2.27
C TRP A 208 7.13 11.21 -2.20
N TYR A 209 6.35 10.23 -2.62
CA TYR A 209 4.89 10.27 -2.59
C TYR A 209 4.36 9.72 -1.28
N LEU A 210 3.27 10.33 -0.78
CA LEU A 210 2.57 9.89 0.41
C LEU A 210 1.15 9.47 0.05
N SER A 211 0.81 8.22 0.33
CA SER A 211 -0.51 7.67 0.05
C SER A 211 -1.36 7.63 1.32
N PHE A 212 -2.57 8.19 1.22
CA PHE A 212 -3.48 8.33 2.33
C PHE A 212 -4.66 7.36 2.21
N ALA A 213 -4.83 6.52 3.24
CA ALA A 213 -5.90 5.53 3.33
C ALA A 213 -7.08 6.01 4.21
N GLY A 214 -8.06 5.14 4.41
CA GLY A 214 -9.25 5.40 5.22
C GLY A 214 -9.05 6.09 6.57
N PRO A 215 -7.94 5.86 7.32
CA PRO A 215 -7.68 6.53 8.59
C PRO A 215 -7.65 8.07 8.53
N VAL A 216 -7.38 8.70 7.40
CA VAL A 216 -7.46 10.17 7.26
C VAL A 216 -8.87 10.70 7.54
N THR A 217 -9.89 9.86 7.35
CA THR A 217 -11.31 10.20 7.61
C THR A 217 -11.69 10.11 9.09
N PHE A 218 -10.83 9.55 9.95
CA PHE A 218 -11.18 9.33 11.36
C PHE A 218 -11.05 10.61 12.16
N LYS A 219 -12.07 10.93 12.98
CA LYS A 219 -12.09 12.16 13.77
C LYS A 219 -10.86 12.33 14.66
N ALA A 220 -10.36 11.23 15.24
CA ALA A 220 -9.19 11.25 16.13
C ALA A 220 -7.85 11.47 15.41
N ASN A 221 -7.80 11.35 14.08
CA ASN A 221 -6.56 11.40 13.30
C ASN A 221 -6.24 12.81 12.76
N GLN A 222 -6.30 13.83 13.64
CA GLN A 222 -5.88 15.18 13.25
C GLN A 222 -4.40 15.22 12.79
N PRO A 223 -3.44 14.53 13.45
CA PRO A 223 -2.05 14.53 12.97
C PRO A 223 -1.90 14.06 11.53
N LEU A 224 -2.68 13.07 11.09
CA LEU A 224 -2.65 12.59 9.71
C LEU A 224 -3.21 13.61 8.70
N ARG A 225 -4.24 14.37 9.09
CA ARG A 225 -4.76 15.50 8.28
C ARG A 225 -3.78 16.67 8.22
N ASP A 226 -3.05 16.92 9.30
CA ASP A 226 -1.99 17.92 9.33
C ASP A 226 -0.83 17.51 8.40
N ALA A 227 -0.48 16.21 8.37
CA ALA A 227 0.48 15.64 7.43
C ALA A 227 0.01 15.78 5.98
N LEU A 228 -1.27 15.46 5.69
CA LEU A 228 -1.86 15.67 4.37
C LEU A 228 -1.75 17.14 3.93
N THR A 229 -2.05 18.07 4.83
CA THR A 229 -1.94 19.52 4.54
C THR A 229 -0.50 19.98 4.31
N ALA A 230 0.47 19.34 4.97
CA ALA A 230 1.88 19.62 4.80
C ALA A 230 2.50 19.00 3.53
N THR A 231 1.80 18.04 2.90
CA THR A 231 2.26 17.36 1.70
C THR A 231 1.94 18.20 0.46
N PRO A 232 2.92 18.51 -0.42
CA PRO A 232 2.63 19.14 -1.70
C PRO A 232 1.64 18.33 -2.52
N LEU A 233 0.70 19.01 -3.19
CA LEU A 233 -0.39 18.35 -3.90
C LEU A 233 0.11 17.37 -4.96
N ASP A 234 1.25 17.65 -5.58
CA ASP A 234 1.87 16.80 -6.61
C ASP A 234 2.61 15.56 -6.03
N ARG A 235 2.51 15.33 -4.72
CA ARG A 235 3.05 14.17 -4.01
C ARG A 235 1.98 13.37 -3.24
N VAL A 236 0.71 13.77 -3.34
CA VAL A 236 -0.41 13.12 -2.66
C VAL A 236 -0.94 11.97 -3.52
N LEU A 237 -1.09 10.79 -2.91
CA LEU A 237 -1.80 9.63 -3.46
C LEU A 237 -2.96 9.26 -2.54
N VAL A 238 -3.84 8.41 -3.03
CA VAL A 238 -4.94 7.80 -2.26
C VAL A 238 -4.94 6.29 -2.46
N GLU A 239 -5.32 5.58 -1.41
CA GLU A 239 -5.45 4.13 -1.43
C GLU A 239 -6.58 3.64 -0.53
N THR A 240 -6.93 2.37 -0.66
CA THR A 240 -7.82 1.71 0.30
C THR A 240 -7.09 0.90 1.35
N ASP A 241 -5.98 0.26 1.01
CA ASP A 241 -5.39 -0.84 1.77
C ASP A 241 -6.43 -1.94 2.06
N ALA A 242 -7.35 -2.14 1.13
CA ALA A 242 -8.45 -3.09 1.30
C ALA A 242 -7.93 -4.54 1.32
N PRO A 243 -8.46 -5.38 2.22
CA PRO A 243 -9.74 -5.26 2.95
C PRO A 243 -9.68 -4.49 4.28
N PHE A 244 -8.54 -3.90 4.61
CA PHE A 244 -8.30 -3.19 5.87
C PHE A 244 -8.76 -1.73 5.80
N LEU A 245 -8.71 -1.03 6.95
CA LEU A 245 -8.74 0.44 7.07
C LEU A 245 -9.97 1.15 6.48
N THR A 246 -11.14 0.53 6.52
CA THR A 246 -12.38 1.08 5.99
C THR A 246 -12.64 2.50 6.46
N PRO A 247 -12.91 3.47 5.55
CA PRO A 247 -13.10 4.87 5.90
C PRO A 247 -14.37 5.11 6.74
N HIS A 248 -14.37 6.19 7.54
CA HIS A 248 -15.59 6.68 8.20
C HIS A 248 -16.62 7.12 7.13
N PRO A 249 -17.93 6.81 7.29
CA PRO A 249 -18.57 6.27 8.49
C PRO A 249 -18.62 4.73 8.60
N TYR A 250 -17.96 4.02 7.71
CA TYR A 250 -18.12 2.57 7.55
C TYR A 250 -17.07 1.74 8.33
N ARG A 251 -16.34 2.35 9.25
CA ARG A 251 -15.28 1.69 10.03
C ARG A 251 -15.74 0.37 10.63
N GLY A 252 -14.95 -0.71 10.41
CA GLY A 252 -15.23 -2.04 10.91
C GLY A 252 -16.09 -2.91 9.99
N ARG A 253 -16.48 -2.38 8.81
CA ARG A 253 -17.11 -3.12 7.71
C ARG A 253 -16.04 -3.52 6.68
N PRO A 254 -16.31 -4.46 5.74
CA PRO A 254 -15.38 -4.79 4.68
C PRO A 254 -14.98 -3.58 3.84
N ASN A 255 -13.68 -3.42 3.55
CA ASN A 255 -13.17 -2.38 2.65
C ASN A 255 -12.98 -2.95 1.25
N ALA A 256 -13.04 -2.08 0.24
CA ALA A 256 -12.77 -2.42 -1.15
C ALA A 256 -12.47 -1.14 -1.96
N PRO A 257 -11.82 -1.24 -3.15
CA PRO A 257 -11.45 -0.09 -3.98
C PRO A 257 -12.58 0.89 -4.29
N TYR A 258 -13.83 0.42 -4.38
CA TYR A 258 -14.98 1.29 -4.61
C TYR A 258 -15.24 2.32 -3.48
N LEU A 259 -14.54 2.23 -2.34
CA LEU A 259 -14.66 3.20 -1.24
C LEU A 259 -13.68 4.39 -1.34
N ILE A 260 -12.79 4.41 -2.32
CA ILE A 260 -11.88 5.54 -2.61
C ILE A 260 -12.62 6.89 -2.63
N PRO A 261 -13.80 7.05 -3.27
CA PRO A 261 -14.49 8.34 -3.28
C PRO A 261 -14.79 8.91 -1.90
N VAL A 262 -15.02 8.05 -0.90
CA VAL A 262 -15.23 8.48 0.50
C VAL A 262 -13.96 9.12 1.07
N THR A 263 -12.81 8.51 0.83
CA THR A 263 -11.51 9.00 1.27
C THR A 263 -11.13 10.28 0.53
N VAL A 264 -11.27 10.32 -0.81
CA VAL A 264 -10.99 11.51 -1.64
C VAL A 264 -11.81 12.72 -1.17
N ARG A 265 -13.12 12.58 -0.94
CA ARG A 265 -13.96 13.68 -0.46
C ARG A 265 -13.54 14.21 0.91
N SER A 266 -13.11 13.32 1.80
CA SER A 266 -12.57 13.73 3.11
C SER A 266 -11.25 14.46 2.97
N MET A 267 -10.37 14.01 2.08
CA MET A 267 -9.08 14.67 1.78
C MET A 267 -9.32 16.04 1.14
N ALA A 268 -10.21 16.15 0.14
CA ALA A 268 -10.57 17.41 -0.51
C ALA A 268 -11.12 18.43 0.50
N ALA A 269 -12.04 18.00 1.38
CA ALA A 269 -12.55 18.86 2.46
C ALA A 269 -11.44 19.31 3.42
N THR A 270 -10.47 18.46 3.74
CA THR A 270 -9.32 18.80 4.58
C THR A 270 -8.42 19.85 3.93
N LEU A 271 -8.18 19.71 2.62
CA LEU A 271 -7.32 20.61 1.83
C LEU A 271 -8.04 21.89 1.38
N GLY A 272 -9.37 21.97 1.51
CA GLY A 272 -10.17 23.08 0.99
C GLY A 272 -10.23 23.13 -0.53
N LEU A 273 -10.11 21.97 -1.20
CA LEU A 273 -10.14 21.81 -2.65
C LEU A 273 -11.49 21.25 -3.13
N HIS A 274 -11.81 21.46 -4.41
CA HIS A 274 -12.88 20.70 -5.06
C HIS A 274 -12.44 19.25 -5.27
N GLU A 275 -13.40 18.29 -5.19
CA GLU A 275 -13.06 16.87 -5.36
C GLU A 275 -12.44 16.56 -6.74
N ASP A 276 -12.87 17.25 -7.80
CA ASP A 276 -12.35 17.06 -9.15
C ASP A 276 -10.89 17.53 -9.28
N GLU A 277 -10.53 18.63 -8.62
CA GLU A 277 -9.17 19.16 -8.59
C GLU A 277 -8.22 18.16 -7.88
N LEU A 278 -8.63 17.67 -6.72
CA LEU A 278 -7.86 16.67 -6.00
C LEU A 278 -7.77 15.35 -6.79
N SER A 279 -8.89 14.90 -7.37
CA SER A 279 -8.93 13.67 -8.18
C SER A 279 -7.99 13.74 -9.38
N ALA A 280 -7.96 14.87 -10.08
CA ALA A 280 -7.05 15.09 -11.21
C ALA A 280 -5.58 15.03 -10.77
N ALA A 281 -5.23 15.71 -9.67
CA ALA A 281 -3.89 15.67 -9.12
C ALA A 281 -3.48 14.24 -8.71
N ILE A 282 -4.36 13.50 -8.01
CA ILE A 282 -4.10 12.11 -7.60
C ILE A 282 -3.91 11.21 -8.82
N ALA A 283 -4.74 11.34 -9.85
CA ALA A 283 -4.63 10.53 -11.07
C ALA A 283 -3.26 10.74 -11.76
N GLU A 284 -2.85 12.00 -11.94
CA GLU A 284 -1.53 12.32 -12.50
C GLU A 284 -0.38 11.84 -11.62
N ASN A 285 -0.49 12.01 -10.29
CA ASN A 285 0.53 11.59 -9.35
C ASN A 285 0.70 10.08 -9.36
N THR A 286 -0.41 9.32 -9.37
CA THR A 286 -0.36 7.86 -9.37
C THR A 286 0.25 7.34 -10.68
N ALA A 287 -0.13 7.93 -11.82
CA ALA A 287 0.47 7.58 -13.11
C ALA A 287 1.98 7.84 -13.12
N ARG A 288 2.44 8.98 -12.57
CA ARG A 288 3.88 9.28 -12.46
C ARG A 288 4.59 8.36 -11.47
N ALA A 289 3.98 8.07 -10.31
CA ALA A 289 4.58 7.23 -9.29
C ALA A 289 4.79 5.78 -9.76
N PHE A 290 3.83 5.23 -10.53
CA PHE A 290 3.84 3.85 -10.99
C PHE A 290 4.20 3.68 -12.48
N ASP A 291 4.45 4.78 -13.21
CA ASP A 291 4.92 4.78 -14.60
C ASP A 291 3.98 4.01 -15.56
N TYR A 292 2.70 4.43 -15.61
CA TYR A 292 1.69 3.85 -16.51
C TYR A 292 0.87 4.91 -17.24
#